data_191b7d07e7b1eda2363ac00e9e31ace3
#
_entry.id   191b7d07e7b1eda2363ac00e9e31ace3
#
_cell.length_a   1.000
_cell.length_b   1.000
_cell.length_c   1.000
_cell.angle_alpha   90.00
_cell.angle_beta   90.00
_cell.angle_gamma   90.00
#
_symmetry.space_group_name_H-M   'P 1'
#
loop_
_entity.id
_entity.type
_entity.pdbx_description
1 polymer ?
#
loop_
_entity_poly.entity_id
_entity_poly.type
_entity_poly.pdbx_seq_one_letter_code
_entity_poly.pdbx_strand_id
1 'polypeptide(L)'
;MLADSAIVRLSVAGRDQIVSLRSALLAPGDKLPAEVFADLRTDHAGELGAVCIYQGVLQFTRDPVLRAFAKHHLVTEQKHLLLISDWLPKAEYSRLLPLWKLAGFLTGALPALFGSKAVYATIEAVETFVNHHYEDQIRGLESKPELSDLRQTLLDCQADEVAHRDEAAAALGSTRPNLVLRVWCAMVGTGSKAAVSLIRYI
;
A
#
# COMPACT_ATOMS: atom_id res chain seq x y z
N MET A 1 -12.67 24.90 -16.27
CA MET A 1 -11.21 24.72 -16.24
C MET A 1 -10.48 25.49 -15.13
N LEU A 2 -11.00 26.58 -14.58
CA LEU A 2 -10.34 27.37 -13.52
C LEU A 2 -10.67 26.91 -12.07
N ALA A 3 -11.76 26.17 -11.87
CA ALA A 3 -12.16 25.69 -10.55
C ALA A 3 -11.30 24.50 -10.03
N ASP A 4 -10.85 23.60 -10.93
CA ASP A 4 -10.05 22.44 -10.55
C ASP A 4 -8.64 22.81 -10.05
N SER A 5 -8.03 23.86 -10.62
CA SER A 5 -6.71 24.30 -10.16
C SER A 5 -6.73 24.99 -8.78
N ALA A 6 -7.85 25.60 -8.39
CA ALA A 6 -8.01 26.21 -7.07
C ALA A 6 -8.23 25.17 -5.98
N ILE A 7 -9.01 24.11 -6.25
CA ILE A 7 -9.26 23.01 -5.32
C ILE A 7 -7.97 22.23 -5.06
N VAL A 8 -7.17 21.95 -6.10
CA VAL A 8 -5.86 21.29 -5.96
C VAL A 8 -4.89 22.14 -5.15
N ARG A 9 -4.87 23.48 -5.35
CA ARG A 9 -3.98 24.38 -4.59
C ARG A 9 -4.40 24.50 -3.11
N LEU A 10 -5.70 24.53 -2.79
CA LEU A 10 -6.20 24.54 -1.42
C LEU A 10 -5.91 23.22 -0.71
N SER A 11 -5.98 22.08 -1.42
CA SER A 11 -5.61 20.76 -0.88
C SER A 11 -4.12 20.66 -0.57
N VAL A 12 -3.24 21.24 -1.38
CA VAL A 12 -1.79 21.26 -1.14
C VAL A 12 -1.43 22.18 0.03
N ALA A 13 -1.99 23.40 0.07
CA ALA A 13 -1.77 24.35 1.17
C ALA A 13 -2.29 23.81 2.52
N GLY A 14 -3.42 23.12 2.52
CA GLY A 14 -3.95 22.46 3.72
C GLY A 14 -3.07 21.32 4.22
N ARG A 15 -2.47 20.54 3.33
CA ARG A 15 -1.53 19.47 3.67
C ARG A 15 -0.22 20.01 4.25
N ASP A 16 0.36 21.04 3.65
CA ASP A 16 1.56 21.68 4.18
C ASP A 16 1.34 22.26 5.59
N GLN A 17 0.13 22.74 5.85
CA GLN A 17 -0.27 23.27 7.16
C GLN A 17 -0.48 22.15 8.18
N ILE A 18 -1.04 20.99 7.79
CA ILE A 18 -1.21 19.82 8.66
C ILE A 18 0.15 19.19 8.97
N VAL A 19 1.03 19.06 7.99
CA VAL A 19 2.42 18.56 8.16
C VAL A 19 3.19 19.52 9.09
N SER A 20 3.04 20.83 8.90
CA SER A 20 3.63 21.85 9.77
C SER A 20 3.09 21.80 11.20
N LEU A 21 1.79 21.57 11.38
CA LEU A 21 1.15 21.43 12.70
C LEU A 21 1.56 20.12 13.38
N ARG A 22 1.65 19.00 12.67
CA ARG A 22 2.15 17.72 13.21
C ARG A 22 3.64 17.82 13.58
N SER A 23 4.44 18.46 12.74
CA SER A 23 5.87 18.72 13.02
C SER A 23 6.07 19.69 14.21
N ALA A 24 5.09 20.54 14.49
CA ALA A 24 5.11 21.46 15.64
C ALA A 24 4.56 20.82 16.94
N LEU A 25 3.76 19.76 16.84
CA LEU A 25 3.26 18.97 17.97
C LEU A 25 4.27 17.93 18.47
N LEU A 26 5.17 17.47 17.60
CA LEU A 26 6.36 16.74 18.01
C LEU A 26 7.37 17.78 18.51
N ALA A 27 7.64 17.81 19.81
CA ALA A 27 8.65 18.72 20.38
C ALA A 27 9.99 18.59 19.63
N PRO A 28 10.78 19.69 19.49
CA PRO A 28 12.12 19.61 18.86
C PRO A 28 12.98 18.62 19.62
N GLY A 29 13.13 17.41 19.12
CA GLY A 29 13.82 16.29 19.77
C GLY A 29 13.13 14.95 19.71
N ASP A 30 11.81 14.90 19.53
CA ASP A 30 11.05 13.65 19.40
C ASP A 30 11.14 13.10 17.96
N LYS A 31 12.31 12.63 17.59
CA LYS A 31 12.47 11.80 16.39
C LYS A 31 11.77 10.48 16.66
N LEU A 32 10.95 10.02 15.71
CA LEU A 32 10.43 8.66 15.74
C LEU A 32 11.59 7.67 15.99
N PRO A 33 11.37 6.61 16.76
CA PRO A 33 12.36 5.55 16.94
C PRO A 33 12.83 4.99 15.59
N ALA A 34 14.10 4.62 15.48
CA ALA A 34 14.68 4.10 14.25
C ALA A 34 13.93 2.87 13.70
N GLU A 35 13.41 2.04 14.60
CA GLU A 35 12.55 0.90 14.26
C GLU A 35 11.24 1.32 13.57
N VAL A 36 10.63 2.43 14.03
CA VAL A 36 9.39 2.97 13.44
C VAL A 36 9.67 3.53 12.05
N PHE A 37 10.80 4.22 11.85
CA PHE A 37 11.22 4.63 10.51
C PHE A 37 11.47 3.44 9.58
N ALA A 38 12.06 2.36 10.10
CA ALA A 38 12.28 1.15 9.33
C ALA A 38 10.94 0.50 8.92
N ASP A 39 9.96 0.48 9.82
CA ASP A 39 8.60 -0.01 9.53
C ASP A 39 7.91 0.87 8.50
N LEU A 40 7.83 2.18 8.71
CA LEU A 40 7.24 3.14 7.76
C LEU A 40 7.90 3.11 6.38
N ARG A 41 9.20 2.81 6.29
CA ARG A 41 9.90 2.64 5.01
C ARG A 41 9.36 1.43 4.25
N THR A 42 9.02 0.35 4.96
CA THR A 42 8.42 -0.83 4.35
C THR A 42 6.99 -0.55 3.88
N ASP A 43 6.22 0.18 4.68
CA ASP A 43 4.86 0.58 4.32
C ASP A 43 4.85 1.48 3.10
N HIS A 44 5.67 2.54 3.10
CA HIS A 44 5.78 3.46 1.96
C HIS A 44 6.15 2.72 0.66
N ALA A 45 7.04 1.75 0.72
CA ALA A 45 7.39 0.94 -0.44
C ALA A 45 6.24 -0.01 -0.82
N GLY A 46 5.54 -0.59 0.16
CA GLY A 46 4.36 -1.42 -0.03
C GLY A 46 3.25 -0.67 -0.77
N GLU A 47 2.84 0.49 -0.24
CA GLU A 47 1.80 1.34 -0.84
C GLU A 47 2.17 1.79 -2.27
N LEU A 48 3.44 2.17 -2.48
CA LEU A 48 3.92 2.49 -3.82
C LEU A 48 3.85 1.29 -4.77
N GLY A 49 4.15 0.10 -4.25
CA GLY A 49 4.02 -1.17 -4.95
C GLY A 49 2.56 -1.45 -5.32
N ALA A 50 1.62 -1.29 -4.38
CA ALA A 50 0.20 -1.50 -4.58
C ALA A 50 -0.37 -0.54 -5.65
N VAL A 51 -0.02 0.74 -5.59
CA VAL A 51 -0.34 1.70 -6.68
C VAL A 51 0.15 1.17 -8.04
N CYS A 52 1.38 0.65 -8.12
CA CYS A 52 1.92 0.11 -9.37
C CYS A 52 1.24 -1.20 -9.79
N ILE A 53 0.79 -2.05 -8.85
CA ILE A 53 0.01 -3.27 -9.15
C ILE A 53 -1.27 -2.88 -9.90
N TYR A 54 -2.07 -1.97 -9.35
CA TYR A 54 -3.32 -1.56 -9.99
C TYR A 54 -3.09 -0.82 -11.32
N GLN A 55 -2.01 -0.06 -11.45
CA GLN A 55 -1.61 0.51 -12.75
C GLN A 55 -1.28 -0.57 -13.78
N GLY A 56 -0.57 -1.62 -13.37
CA GLY A 56 -0.28 -2.79 -14.21
C GLY A 56 -1.54 -3.52 -14.67
N VAL A 57 -2.48 -3.75 -13.75
CA VAL A 57 -3.80 -4.33 -14.09
C VAL A 57 -4.52 -3.46 -15.12
N LEU A 58 -4.64 -2.16 -14.89
CA LEU A 58 -5.35 -1.23 -15.77
C LEU A 58 -4.74 -1.11 -17.17
N GLN A 59 -3.44 -1.32 -17.29
CA GLN A 59 -2.72 -1.25 -18.57
C GLN A 59 -3.10 -2.43 -19.50
N PHE A 60 -3.31 -3.61 -18.93
CA PHE A 60 -3.47 -4.83 -19.74
C PHE A 60 -4.91 -5.37 -19.76
N THR A 61 -5.73 -5.13 -18.74
CA THR A 61 -7.10 -5.60 -18.76
C THR A 61 -8.02 -4.75 -19.63
N ARG A 62 -8.95 -5.42 -20.33
CA ARG A 62 -10.06 -4.81 -21.09
C ARG A 62 -11.41 -5.06 -20.41
N ASP A 63 -11.48 -5.96 -19.43
CA ASP A 63 -12.67 -6.30 -18.68
C ASP A 63 -13.19 -5.05 -17.93
N PRO A 64 -14.40 -4.55 -18.20
CA PRO A 64 -14.92 -3.34 -17.57
C PRO A 64 -15.14 -3.50 -16.06
N VAL A 65 -15.47 -4.69 -15.58
CA VAL A 65 -15.68 -4.98 -14.16
C VAL A 65 -14.34 -4.93 -13.43
N LEU A 66 -13.32 -5.61 -13.95
CA LEU A 66 -11.99 -5.58 -13.39
C LEU A 66 -11.36 -4.18 -13.45
N ARG A 67 -11.65 -3.40 -14.52
CA ARG A 67 -11.19 -2.01 -14.59
C ARG A 67 -11.85 -1.12 -13.54
N ALA A 68 -13.12 -1.32 -13.26
CA ALA A 68 -13.83 -0.58 -12.19
C ALA A 68 -13.23 -0.91 -10.83
N PHE A 69 -13.06 -2.21 -10.53
CA PHE A 69 -12.37 -2.69 -9.34
C PHE A 69 -10.99 -2.05 -9.17
N ALA A 70 -10.12 -2.20 -10.17
CA ALA A 70 -8.75 -1.70 -10.10
C ALA A 70 -8.67 -0.17 -9.96
N LYS A 71 -9.59 0.59 -10.56
CA LYS A 71 -9.64 2.05 -10.40
C LYS A 71 -10.08 2.46 -9.00
N HIS A 72 -11.03 1.74 -8.42
CA HIS A 72 -11.52 1.99 -7.07
C HIS A 72 -10.38 1.83 -6.06
N HIS A 73 -9.73 0.68 -6.07
CA HIS A 73 -8.63 0.40 -5.16
C HIS A 73 -7.40 1.29 -5.41
N LEU A 74 -7.06 1.59 -6.66
CA LEU A 74 -5.97 2.52 -6.96
C LEU A 74 -6.10 3.87 -6.24
N VAL A 75 -7.32 4.39 -6.11
CA VAL A 75 -7.56 5.66 -5.40
C VAL A 75 -7.27 5.50 -3.90
N THR A 76 -7.65 4.37 -3.31
CA THR A 76 -7.37 4.06 -1.91
C THR A 76 -5.87 3.91 -1.67
N GLU A 77 -5.15 3.15 -2.50
CA GLU A 77 -3.70 3.00 -2.39
C GLU A 77 -2.94 4.32 -2.52
N GLN A 78 -3.40 5.21 -3.42
CA GLN A 78 -2.83 6.55 -3.53
C GLN A 78 -3.04 7.38 -2.26
N LYS A 79 -4.20 7.22 -1.59
CA LYS A 79 -4.47 7.84 -0.29
C LYS A 79 -3.56 7.26 0.79
N HIS A 80 -3.40 5.94 0.87
CA HIS A 80 -2.50 5.28 1.83
C HIS A 80 -1.05 5.75 1.64
N LEU A 81 -0.57 5.75 0.41
CA LEU A 81 0.78 6.25 0.09
C LEU A 81 1.00 7.69 0.58
N LEU A 82 -0.01 8.56 0.45
CA LEU A 82 0.05 9.93 0.96
C LEU A 82 0.08 9.95 2.49
N LEU A 83 -0.81 9.19 3.16
CA LEU A 83 -0.87 9.11 4.61
C LEU A 83 0.45 8.64 5.21
N ILE A 84 1.04 7.58 4.66
CA ILE A 84 2.34 7.06 5.11
C ILE A 84 3.47 8.05 4.80
N SER A 85 3.43 8.72 3.63
CA SER A 85 4.43 9.75 3.27
C SER A 85 4.43 10.95 4.23
N ASP A 86 3.30 11.26 4.88
CA ASP A 86 3.21 12.32 5.88
C ASP A 86 3.97 11.98 7.18
N TRP A 87 4.20 10.69 7.45
CA TRP A 87 4.97 10.21 8.59
C TRP A 87 6.44 9.95 8.27
N LEU A 88 6.79 9.65 7.01
CA LEU A 88 8.13 9.25 6.60
C LEU A 88 8.85 10.40 5.86
N PRO A 89 9.93 10.98 6.42
CA PRO A 89 10.73 11.95 5.69
C PRO A 89 11.32 11.37 4.41
N LYS A 90 11.40 12.16 3.35
CA LYS A 90 11.95 11.73 2.04
C LYS A 90 13.38 11.17 2.13
N ALA A 91 14.18 11.62 3.11
CA ALA A 91 15.52 11.12 3.35
C ALA A 91 15.54 9.65 3.82
N GLU A 92 14.40 9.18 4.37
CA GLU A 92 14.22 7.81 4.87
C GLU A 92 13.61 6.86 3.82
N TYR A 93 13.30 7.35 2.62
CA TYR A 93 12.75 6.50 1.55
C TYR A 93 13.77 5.45 1.10
N SER A 94 13.28 4.24 0.83
CA SER A 94 14.14 3.16 0.33
C SER A 94 14.77 3.50 -1.03
N ARG A 95 16.03 3.16 -1.20
CA ARG A 95 16.74 3.26 -2.49
C ARG A 95 16.26 2.22 -3.51
N LEU A 96 15.53 1.21 -3.06
CA LEU A 96 14.99 0.14 -3.90
C LEU A 96 13.63 0.49 -4.54
N LEU A 97 13.07 1.70 -4.31
CA LEU A 97 11.78 2.10 -4.88
C LEU A 97 11.67 1.92 -6.40
N PRO A 98 12.70 2.19 -7.24
CA PRO A 98 12.59 1.93 -8.67
C PRO A 98 12.35 0.45 -9.01
N LEU A 99 13.04 -0.46 -8.32
CA LEU A 99 12.85 -1.91 -8.45
C LEU A 99 11.47 -2.32 -7.94
N TRP A 100 11.03 -1.72 -6.82
CA TRP A 100 9.73 -1.98 -6.22
C TRP A 100 8.57 -1.58 -7.13
N LYS A 101 8.67 -0.41 -7.78
CA LYS A 101 7.70 0.02 -8.80
C LYS A 101 7.59 -0.98 -9.95
N LEU A 102 8.72 -1.44 -10.46
CA LEU A 102 8.74 -2.43 -11.54
C LEU A 102 8.13 -3.76 -11.09
N ALA A 103 8.51 -4.25 -9.91
CA ALA A 103 7.97 -5.50 -9.35
C ALA A 103 6.45 -5.39 -9.14
N GLY A 104 5.97 -4.29 -8.53
CA GLY A 104 4.54 -4.04 -8.35
C GLY A 104 3.80 -3.99 -9.69
N PHE A 105 4.31 -3.23 -10.66
CA PHE A 105 3.69 -3.17 -12.00
C PHE A 105 3.58 -4.56 -12.64
N LEU A 106 4.63 -5.38 -12.59
CA LEU A 106 4.62 -6.73 -13.15
C LEU A 106 3.68 -7.66 -12.37
N THR A 107 3.56 -7.50 -11.04
CA THR A 107 2.63 -8.26 -10.21
C THR A 107 1.17 -8.02 -10.60
N GLY A 108 0.83 -6.84 -11.09
CA GLY A 108 -0.49 -6.56 -11.65
C GLY A 108 -0.63 -6.91 -13.13
N ALA A 109 0.37 -6.57 -13.94
CA ALA A 109 0.34 -6.71 -15.38
C ALA A 109 0.31 -8.18 -15.84
N LEU A 110 1.14 -9.03 -15.25
CA LEU A 110 1.21 -10.45 -15.64
C LEU A 110 -0.10 -11.18 -15.41
N PRO A 111 -0.74 -11.15 -14.21
CA PRO A 111 -2.04 -11.78 -14.02
C PRO A 111 -3.12 -11.22 -14.92
N ALA A 112 -3.09 -9.92 -15.23
CA ALA A 112 -4.09 -9.30 -16.10
C ALA A 112 -4.11 -9.89 -17.52
N LEU A 113 -2.99 -10.44 -18.00
CA LEU A 113 -2.91 -11.16 -19.28
C LEU A 113 -3.64 -12.51 -19.25
N PHE A 114 -3.85 -13.08 -18.06
CA PHE A 114 -4.52 -14.37 -17.86
C PHE A 114 -5.97 -14.23 -17.39
N GLY A 115 -6.46 -12.99 -17.26
CA GLY A 115 -7.85 -12.68 -16.96
C GLY A 115 -8.14 -12.32 -15.51
N SER A 116 -9.39 -11.91 -15.26
CA SER A 116 -9.83 -11.34 -13.98
C SER A 116 -9.61 -12.26 -12.78
N LYS A 117 -9.83 -13.57 -12.92
CA LYS A 117 -9.58 -14.53 -11.82
C LYS A 117 -8.13 -14.59 -11.37
N ALA A 118 -7.18 -14.46 -12.31
CA ALA A 118 -5.77 -14.42 -11.97
C ALA A 118 -5.42 -13.15 -11.19
N VAL A 119 -6.01 -12.02 -11.56
CA VAL A 119 -5.84 -10.75 -10.84
C VAL A 119 -6.44 -10.84 -9.44
N TYR A 120 -7.70 -11.25 -9.29
CA TYR A 120 -8.34 -11.35 -7.98
C TYR A 120 -7.57 -12.26 -7.02
N ALA A 121 -7.12 -13.44 -7.48
CA ALA A 121 -6.31 -14.34 -6.66
C ALA A 121 -4.96 -13.72 -6.27
N THR A 122 -4.36 -12.91 -7.15
CA THR A 122 -3.11 -12.19 -6.87
C THR A 122 -3.33 -11.09 -5.82
N ILE A 123 -4.39 -10.29 -5.97
CA ILE A 123 -4.73 -9.24 -4.99
C ILE A 123 -5.04 -9.87 -3.63
N GLU A 124 -5.89 -10.91 -3.56
CA GLU A 124 -6.15 -11.62 -2.31
C GLU A 124 -4.86 -12.07 -1.60
N ALA A 125 -3.88 -12.60 -2.35
CA ALA A 125 -2.60 -13.03 -1.79
C ALA A 125 -1.73 -11.86 -1.31
N VAL A 126 -1.70 -10.74 -2.04
CA VAL A 126 -0.98 -9.51 -1.65
C VAL A 126 -1.59 -8.95 -0.37
N GLU A 127 -2.91 -8.71 -0.35
CA GLU A 127 -3.57 -8.05 0.78
C GLU A 127 -3.63 -8.95 2.03
N THR A 128 -3.60 -10.27 1.86
CA THR A 128 -3.40 -11.19 2.99
C THR A 128 -2.04 -10.96 3.65
N PHE A 129 -0.98 -10.78 2.86
CA PHE A 129 0.34 -10.45 3.40
C PHE A 129 0.36 -9.06 4.05
N VAL A 130 -0.19 -8.04 3.38
CA VAL A 130 -0.21 -6.65 3.85
C VAL A 130 -0.98 -6.53 5.16
N ASN A 131 -2.14 -7.18 5.28
CA ASN A 131 -2.90 -7.22 6.54
C ASN A 131 -2.08 -7.73 7.72
N HIS A 132 -1.35 -8.85 7.56
CA HIS A 132 -0.49 -9.37 8.63
C HIS A 132 0.69 -8.42 8.93
N HIS A 133 1.23 -7.76 7.92
CA HIS A 133 2.32 -6.81 8.09
C HIS A 133 1.88 -5.61 8.94
N TYR A 134 0.71 -5.01 8.64
CA TYR A 134 0.12 -3.95 9.45
C TYR A 134 -0.24 -4.43 10.87
N GLU A 135 -0.80 -5.63 11.01
CA GLU A 135 -1.15 -6.20 12.32
C GLU A 135 0.06 -6.27 13.25
N ASP A 136 1.21 -6.74 12.76
CA ASP A 136 2.44 -6.85 13.53
C ASP A 136 2.96 -5.46 13.98
N GLN A 137 2.89 -4.46 13.13
CA GLN A 137 3.30 -3.09 13.44
C GLN A 137 2.35 -2.42 14.45
N ILE A 138 1.03 -2.54 14.23
CA ILE A 138 0.00 -1.99 15.13
C ILE A 138 0.17 -2.54 16.54
N ARG A 139 0.45 -3.85 16.65
CA ARG A 139 0.74 -4.51 17.93
C ARG A 139 2.01 -3.96 18.58
N GLY A 140 3.06 -3.70 17.79
CA GLY A 140 4.31 -3.07 18.26
C GLY A 140 4.13 -1.64 18.79
N LEU A 141 3.06 -0.95 18.39
CA LEU A 141 2.74 0.42 18.82
C LEU A 141 1.79 0.48 20.04
N GLU A 142 1.20 -0.64 20.50
CA GLU A 142 0.24 -0.67 21.63
C GLU A 142 0.83 -0.11 22.92
N SER A 143 2.11 -0.33 23.17
CA SER A 143 2.82 0.17 24.35
C SER A 143 3.39 1.59 24.21
N LYS A 144 3.10 2.29 23.11
CA LYS A 144 3.67 3.61 22.75
C LYS A 144 2.54 4.64 22.60
N PRO A 145 1.97 5.15 23.71
CA PRO A 145 0.84 6.07 23.66
C PRO A 145 1.16 7.38 22.91
N GLU A 146 2.42 7.80 22.89
CA GLU A 146 2.91 8.97 22.14
C GLU A 146 2.80 8.78 20.60
N LEU A 147 2.64 7.55 20.13
CA LEU A 147 2.46 7.18 18.71
C LEU A 147 1.01 6.77 18.39
N SER A 148 0.04 7.15 19.23
CA SER A 148 -1.37 6.81 19.06
C SER A 148 -1.92 7.24 17.70
N ASP A 149 -1.53 8.42 17.19
CA ASP A 149 -1.99 8.93 15.90
C ASP A 149 -1.42 8.13 14.73
N LEU A 150 -0.15 7.71 14.82
CA LEU A 150 0.44 6.79 13.84
C LEU A 150 -0.27 5.45 13.88
N ARG A 151 -0.47 4.90 15.08
CA ARG A 151 -1.20 3.64 15.25
C ARG A 151 -2.60 3.71 14.65
N GLN A 152 -3.32 4.83 14.82
CA GLN A 152 -4.64 5.01 14.22
C GLN A 152 -4.55 5.07 12.68
N THR A 153 -3.56 5.77 12.13
CA THR A 153 -3.32 5.79 10.67
C THR A 153 -3.13 4.36 10.12
N LEU A 154 -2.31 3.54 10.78
CA LEU A 154 -2.08 2.15 10.35
C LEU A 154 -3.34 1.28 10.49
N LEU A 155 -4.15 1.49 11.53
CA LEU A 155 -5.44 0.80 11.70
C LEU A 155 -6.42 1.14 10.57
N ASP A 156 -6.47 2.40 10.18
CA ASP A 156 -7.36 2.85 9.09
C ASP A 156 -6.90 2.27 7.74
N CYS A 157 -5.60 2.26 7.45
CA CYS A 157 -5.06 1.60 6.27
C CYS A 157 -5.35 0.09 6.30
N GLN A 158 -5.06 -0.59 7.41
CA GLN A 158 -5.33 -2.03 7.55
C GLN A 158 -6.80 -2.39 7.29
N ALA A 159 -7.74 -1.57 7.76
CA ALA A 159 -9.16 -1.82 7.54
C ALA A 159 -9.52 -1.76 6.04
N ASP A 160 -8.94 -0.81 5.29
CA ASP A 160 -9.11 -0.71 3.85
C ASP A 160 -8.47 -1.94 3.14
N GLU A 161 -7.28 -2.44 3.58
CA GLU A 161 -6.63 -3.63 3.01
C GLU A 161 -7.44 -4.92 3.23
N VAL A 162 -8.04 -5.06 4.42
CA VAL A 162 -8.97 -6.17 4.69
C VAL A 162 -10.16 -6.13 3.74
N ALA A 163 -10.72 -4.95 3.48
CA ALA A 163 -11.81 -4.79 2.52
C ALA A 163 -11.36 -5.14 1.08
N HIS A 164 -10.18 -4.71 0.64
CA HIS A 164 -9.60 -5.04 -0.66
C HIS A 164 -9.44 -6.56 -0.84
N ARG A 165 -8.87 -7.24 0.18
CA ARG A 165 -8.75 -8.69 0.19
C ARG A 165 -10.09 -9.38 0.06
N ASP A 166 -11.06 -8.97 0.88
CA ASP A 166 -12.37 -9.62 0.94
C ASP A 166 -13.18 -9.39 -0.35
N GLU A 167 -13.08 -8.21 -0.96
CA GLU A 167 -13.67 -7.93 -2.27
C GLU A 167 -13.02 -8.78 -3.37
N ALA A 168 -11.69 -8.92 -3.37
CA ALA A 168 -10.99 -9.77 -4.33
C ALA A 168 -11.38 -11.25 -4.16
N ALA A 169 -11.45 -11.74 -2.92
CA ALA A 169 -11.91 -13.10 -2.61
C ALA A 169 -13.35 -13.35 -3.06
N ALA A 170 -14.26 -12.40 -2.81
CA ALA A 170 -15.64 -12.46 -3.26
C ALA A 170 -15.75 -12.50 -4.79
N ALA A 171 -14.96 -11.66 -5.49
CA ALA A 171 -14.93 -11.62 -6.96
C ALA A 171 -14.30 -12.88 -7.58
N LEU A 172 -13.36 -13.52 -6.90
CA LEU A 172 -12.78 -14.82 -7.28
C LEU A 172 -13.81 -15.95 -7.15
N GLY A 173 -14.67 -15.89 -6.14
CA GLY A 173 -15.72 -16.85 -5.85
C GLY A 173 -15.17 -18.21 -5.40
N SER A 174 -16.00 -19.27 -5.55
CA SER A 174 -15.65 -20.64 -5.13
C SER A 174 -14.66 -21.36 -6.09
N THR A 175 -14.18 -20.68 -7.12
CA THR A 175 -13.28 -21.28 -8.12
C THR A 175 -11.91 -21.53 -7.49
N ARG A 176 -11.52 -22.78 -7.35
CA ARG A 176 -10.15 -23.11 -6.90
C ARG A 176 -9.14 -22.73 -7.99
N PRO A 177 -8.12 -21.90 -7.66
CA PRO A 177 -7.04 -21.61 -8.59
C PRO A 177 -6.32 -22.90 -9.03
N ASN A 178 -5.93 -22.97 -10.30
CA ASN A 178 -5.10 -24.05 -10.81
C ASN A 178 -3.69 -24.03 -10.16
N LEU A 179 -2.90 -25.07 -10.37
CA LEU A 179 -1.59 -25.21 -9.74
C LEU A 179 -0.66 -24.02 -10.07
N VAL A 180 -0.68 -23.55 -11.32
CA VAL A 180 0.19 -22.44 -11.78
C VAL A 180 -0.15 -21.17 -11.02
N LEU A 181 -1.44 -20.82 -10.91
CA LEU A 181 -1.89 -19.64 -10.19
C LEU A 181 -1.63 -19.76 -8.68
N ARG A 182 -1.77 -20.95 -8.09
CA ARG A 182 -1.40 -21.19 -6.69
C ARG A 182 0.08 -20.96 -6.43
N VAL A 183 0.95 -21.47 -7.32
CA VAL A 183 2.41 -21.25 -7.23
C VAL A 183 2.72 -19.75 -7.38
N TRP A 184 2.07 -19.06 -8.32
CA TRP A 184 2.21 -17.62 -8.49
C TRP A 184 1.83 -16.86 -7.21
N CYS A 185 0.66 -17.11 -6.64
CA CYS A 185 0.21 -16.46 -5.41
C CYS A 185 1.16 -16.74 -4.22
N ALA A 186 1.66 -17.99 -4.11
CA ALA A 186 2.65 -18.34 -3.09
C ALA A 186 3.98 -17.59 -3.30
N MET A 187 4.44 -17.44 -4.55
CA MET A 187 5.63 -16.65 -4.86
C MET A 187 5.43 -15.17 -4.54
N VAL A 188 4.27 -14.60 -4.86
CA VAL A 188 3.96 -13.21 -4.54
C VAL A 188 3.97 -13.01 -3.03
N GLY A 189 3.25 -13.81 -2.25
CA GLY A 189 3.19 -13.67 -0.79
C GLY A 189 4.55 -13.87 -0.11
N THR A 190 5.33 -14.90 -0.51
CA THR A 190 6.67 -15.14 0.06
C THR A 190 7.70 -14.12 -0.41
N GLY A 191 7.61 -13.70 -1.68
CA GLY A 191 8.44 -12.67 -2.26
C GLY A 191 8.23 -11.32 -1.59
N SER A 192 6.99 -10.94 -1.32
CA SER A 192 6.65 -9.72 -0.59
C SER A 192 7.27 -9.72 0.81
N LYS A 193 7.19 -10.84 1.53
CA LYS A 193 7.82 -10.97 2.86
C LYS A 193 9.34 -10.79 2.81
N ALA A 194 10.02 -11.42 1.86
CA ALA A 194 11.46 -11.31 1.70
C ALA A 194 11.88 -9.88 1.31
N ALA A 195 11.11 -9.26 0.42
CA ALA A 195 11.38 -7.94 -0.10
C ALA A 195 11.15 -6.85 0.98
N VAL A 196 10.09 -6.95 1.78
CA VAL A 196 9.85 -6.08 2.95
C VAL A 196 11.01 -6.18 3.94
N SER A 197 11.48 -7.41 4.23
CA SER A 197 12.63 -7.61 5.12
C SER A 197 13.90 -6.93 4.60
N LEU A 198 14.11 -6.86 3.28
CA LEU A 198 15.25 -6.17 2.68
C LEU A 198 15.10 -4.64 2.74
N ILE A 199 13.91 -4.12 2.41
CA ILE A 199 13.61 -2.68 2.40
C ILE A 199 13.78 -2.07 3.79
N ARG A 200 13.51 -2.82 4.83
CA ARG A 200 13.66 -2.39 6.22
C ARG A 200 15.06 -1.80 6.51
N TYR A 201 16.09 -2.23 5.77
CA TYR A 201 17.50 -1.86 6.00
C TYR A 201 18.11 -0.97 4.90
N ILE A 202 17.40 -0.72 3.79
CA ILE A 202 17.91 0.01 2.62
C ILE A 202 16.93 1.15 2.31
#